data_bc3e15e7608ebe0a84f6dc2e20fe1a57
#
_entry.id   bc3e15e7608ebe0a84f6dc2e20fe1a57
#
_cell.length_a   1.000
_cell.length_b   1.000
_cell.length_c   1.000
_cell.angle_alpha   90.00
_cell.angle_beta   90.00
_cell.angle_gamma   90.00
#
_symmetry.space_group_name_H-M   'P 1'
#
loop_
_entity.id
_entity.type
_entity.pdbx_description
1 polymer ?
#
loop_
_entity_poly.entity_id
_entity_poly.type
_entity_poly.pdbx_seq_one_letter_code
_entity_poly.pdbx_strand_id
1 'polypeptide(L)'
;NINSDRQLIAYCSDSLSIRLFLGYDVHEPLPWHSTISRTRSLYGEEVFLSLFKEVLKMCVSKGMVRGKRQAVDSVFIKANASMDSLVEKEVLDDASAFVNELEENSEFKTTSTRKKLVEQHHAWKEEAYKGMPNATGKDKVDEFGNIIRPKYISNHTHYSPTDSDARVSVKPGKARQLNYFGQIAVDDAHHVITGACSDFADKRDSQCLEQIVELTEENLKENDIDLEELLADGGYSSGEALAYLHQKNINAYIPNFGQYKPEREGFTFNKEENYYQCTKPEGNQAKLLFKGEKTDSKGYTKRTYRSSESDCKNCPLREQCCGKSTKFKKIDDSIHKEHYDRMHQKLTQHAKYAKKMSKVRSKTVEPVIGTLVNFTNMTRV
;
A
#
# COMPACT_ATOMS: atom_id res chain seq x y z
N ASN A 1 30.93 6.01 0.01
CA ASN A 1 29.78 5.72 -0.85
C ASN A 1 30.04 6.23 -2.26
N ILE A 2 30.01 5.32 -3.24
CA ILE A 2 30.17 5.67 -4.65
C ILE A 2 28.80 5.45 -5.29
N ASN A 3 28.09 6.56 -5.54
CA ASN A 3 26.69 6.56 -5.95
C ASN A 3 26.50 6.85 -7.45
N SER A 4 27.58 6.94 -8.20
CA SER A 4 27.48 7.08 -9.65
C SER A 4 28.52 6.26 -10.38
N ASP A 5 28.17 5.73 -11.53
CA ASP A 5 29.08 4.95 -12.35
C ASP A 5 30.32 5.76 -12.78
N ARG A 6 30.14 7.07 -12.96
CA ARG A 6 31.27 7.98 -13.27
C ARG A 6 32.27 8.06 -12.11
N GLN A 7 31.78 8.22 -10.87
CA GLN A 7 32.62 8.21 -9.66
C GLN A 7 33.26 6.83 -9.43
N LEU A 8 32.52 5.75 -9.70
CA LEU A 8 33.01 4.38 -9.59
C LEU A 8 34.22 4.17 -10.52
N ILE A 9 34.09 4.54 -11.79
CA ILE A 9 35.21 4.40 -12.76
C ILE A 9 36.39 5.28 -12.36
N ALA A 10 36.17 6.53 -11.92
CA ALA A 10 37.24 7.38 -11.42
C ALA A 10 37.97 6.73 -10.23
N TYR A 11 37.23 6.23 -9.25
CA TYR A 11 37.80 5.55 -8.08
C TYR A 11 38.58 4.29 -8.47
N CYS A 12 38.06 3.47 -9.38
CA CYS A 12 38.77 2.29 -9.90
C CYS A 12 40.02 2.67 -10.68
N SER A 13 40.00 3.80 -11.39
CA SER A 13 41.15 4.29 -12.15
C SER A 13 42.32 4.72 -11.26
N ASP A 14 42.02 5.34 -10.12
CA ASP A 14 43.02 5.88 -9.20
C ASP A 14 43.59 4.80 -8.26
N SER A 15 42.94 3.67 -8.10
CA SER A 15 43.37 2.62 -7.18
C SER A 15 44.07 1.46 -7.87
N LEU A 16 45.38 1.35 -7.70
CA LEU A 16 46.21 0.25 -8.24
C LEU A 16 45.74 -1.13 -7.73
N SER A 17 45.37 -1.22 -6.45
CA SER A 17 44.89 -2.48 -5.87
C SER A 17 43.57 -2.94 -6.49
N ILE A 18 42.68 -2.00 -6.79
CA ILE A 18 41.40 -2.31 -7.47
C ILE A 18 41.63 -2.68 -8.93
N ARG A 19 42.51 -1.96 -9.62
CA ARG A 19 42.88 -2.29 -11.00
C ARG A 19 43.45 -3.71 -11.08
N LEU A 20 44.38 -4.06 -10.17
CA LEU A 20 44.93 -5.41 -10.07
C LEU A 20 43.85 -6.45 -9.77
N PHE A 21 42.93 -6.17 -8.84
CA PHE A 21 41.79 -7.05 -8.53
C PHE A 21 40.86 -7.27 -9.73
N LEU A 22 40.64 -6.23 -10.53
CA LEU A 22 39.82 -6.28 -11.74
C LEU A 22 40.55 -6.90 -12.94
N GLY A 23 41.87 -7.17 -12.83
CA GLY A 23 42.70 -7.71 -13.89
C GLY A 23 43.13 -6.70 -14.98
N TYR A 24 43.09 -5.39 -14.66
CA TYR A 24 43.53 -4.32 -15.57
C TYR A 24 44.97 -3.90 -15.29
N ASP A 25 45.77 -3.74 -16.34
CA ASP A 25 47.09 -3.16 -16.27
C ASP A 25 47.02 -1.67 -15.91
N VAL A 26 48.16 -1.11 -15.40
CA VAL A 26 48.24 0.31 -15.02
C VAL A 26 47.92 1.25 -16.17
N HIS A 27 48.32 0.87 -17.40
CA HIS A 27 48.11 1.68 -18.60
C HIS A 27 46.86 1.28 -19.41
N GLU A 28 46.18 0.25 -18.99
CA GLU A 28 44.97 -0.22 -19.70
C GLU A 28 43.78 0.67 -19.35
N PRO A 29 43.02 1.21 -20.33
CA PRO A 29 41.88 2.04 -20.05
C PRO A 29 40.72 1.21 -19.46
N LEU A 30 40.12 1.71 -18.36
CA LEU A 30 38.89 1.14 -17.82
C LEU A 30 37.69 1.49 -18.75
N PRO A 31 36.60 0.69 -18.69
CA PRO A 31 35.41 0.96 -19.49
C PRO A 31 34.78 2.30 -19.12
N TRP A 32 34.10 2.92 -20.06
CA TRP A 32 33.32 4.12 -19.78
C TRP A 32 32.19 3.86 -18.82
N HIS A 33 31.85 4.85 -17.98
CA HIS A 33 30.72 4.76 -17.07
C HIS A 33 29.41 4.36 -17.76
N SER A 34 29.17 4.82 -18.99
CA SER A 34 28.00 4.44 -19.77
C SER A 34 27.99 2.98 -20.21
N THR A 35 29.16 2.32 -20.30
CA THR A 35 29.26 0.89 -20.56
C THR A 35 28.69 0.10 -19.39
N ILE A 36 29.01 0.48 -18.15
CA ILE A 36 28.47 -0.17 -16.95
C ILE A 36 26.94 -0.05 -16.93
N SER A 37 26.41 1.15 -17.17
CA SER A 37 24.96 1.39 -17.21
C SER A 37 24.27 0.55 -18.30
N ARG A 38 24.84 0.50 -19.50
CA ARG A 38 24.32 -0.33 -20.59
C ARG A 38 24.40 -1.83 -20.28
N THR A 39 25.50 -2.27 -19.67
CA THR A 39 25.67 -3.67 -19.28
C THR A 39 24.62 -4.09 -18.26
N ARG A 40 24.31 -3.25 -17.25
CA ARG A 40 23.21 -3.54 -16.33
C ARG A 40 21.87 -3.69 -17.04
N SER A 41 21.60 -2.87 -18.05
CA SER A 41 20.37 -2.96 -18.83
C SER A 41 20.28 -4.20 -19.74
N LEU A 42 21.39 -4.89 -19.97
CA LEU A 42 21.41 -6.16 -20.73
C LEU A 42 21.00 -7.37 -19.89
N TYR A 43 21.10 -7.26 -18.56
CA TYR A 43 20.72 -8.33 -17.65
C TYR A 43 19.27 -8.12 -17.21
N GLY A 44 18.46 -9.18 -17.30
CA GLY A 44 17.11 -9.19 -16.76
C GLY A 44 17.11 -9.22 -15.23
N GLU A 45 15.94 -9.00 -14.66
CA GLU A 45 15.72 -9.00 -13.20
C GLU A 45 16.15 -10.33 -12.58
N GLU A 46 15.98 -11.44 -13.27
CA GLU A 46 16.30 -12.79 -12.82
C GLU A 46 17.78 -12.97 -12.44
N VAL A 47 18.70 -12.26 -13.11
CA VAL A 47 20.13 -12.32 -12.78
C VAL A 47 20.41 -11.69 -11.43
N PHE A 48 19.77 -10.54 -11.13
CA PHE A 48 19.92 -9.86 -9.84
C PHE A 48 19.24 -10.64 -8.71
N LEU A 49 18.10 -11.25 -8.99
CA LEU A 49 17.40 -12.12 -8.02
C LEU A 49 18.23 -13.37 -7.72
N SER A 50 18.84 -14.00 -8.72
CA SER A 50 19.76 -15.15 -8.53
C SER A 50 20.95 -14.75 -7.65
N LEU A 51 21.56 -13.60 -7.91
CA LEU A 51 22.65 -13.08 -7.07
C LEU A 51 22.21 -12.84 -5.65
N PHE A 52 21.03 -12.25 -5.46
CA PHE A 52 20.44 -12.05 -4.13
C PHE A 52 20.26 -13.38 -3.38
N LYS A 53 19.70 -14.40 -4.04
CA LYS A 53 19.48 -15.74 -3.46
C LYS A 53 20.82 -16.41 -3.08
N GLU A 54 21.85 -16.31 -3.92
CA GLU A 54 23.18 -16.83 -3.58
C GLU A 54 23.80 -16.12 -2.36
N VAL A 55 23.70 -14.80 -2.26
CA VAL A 55 24.17 -14.04 -1.09
C VAL A 55 23.38 -14.43 0.15
N LEU A 56 22.05 -14.58 0.05
CA LEU A 56 21.21 -15.03 1.16
C LEU A 56 21.63 -16.43 1.63
N LYS A 57 21.85 -17.37 0.71
CA LYS A 57 22.35 -18.72 1.02
C LYS A 57 23.69 -18.69 1.75
N MET A 58 24.59 -17.81 1.34
CA MET A 58 25.86 -17.59 2.08
C MET A 58 25.62 -17.06 3.50
N CYS A 59 24.69 -16.13 3.69
CA CYS A 59 24.33 -15.64 5.01
C CYS A 59 23.73 -16.75 5.89
N VAL A 60 22.86 -17.59 5.34
CA VAL A 60 22.29 -18.74 6.03
C VAL A 60 23.40 -19.73 6.44
N SER A 61 24.30 -20.08 5.52
CA SER A 61 25.42 -21.02 5.80
C SER A 61 26.38 -20.52 6.89
N LYS A 62 26.43 -19.19 7.10
CA LYS A 62 27.22 -18.56 8.17
C LYS A 62 26.42 -18.40 9.48
N GLY A 63 25.17 -18.89 9.56
CA GLY A 63 24.32 -18.77 10.74
C GLY A 63 23.81 -17.34 11.00
N MET A 64 23.82 -16.48 10.00
CA MET A 64 23.37 -15.08 10.14
C MET A 64 21.85 -14.95 10.04
N VAL A 65 21.14 -15.94 9.53
CA VAL A 65 19.66 -15.97 9.37
C VAL A 65 19.10 -17.05 10.25
N ARG A 66 18.18 -16.69 11.14
CA ARG A 66 17.37 -17.66 11.90
C ARG A 66 16.11 -18.07 11.14
N GLY A 67 15.58 -17.16 10.33
CA GLY A 67 14.42 -17.33 9.50
C GLY A 67 13.07 -17.27 10.22
N LYS A 68 13.00 -17.71 11.46
CA LYS A 68 11.75 -17.84 12.23
C LYS A 68 10.93 -16.57 12.33
N ARG A 69 11.59 -15.41 12.51
CA ARG A 69 10.93 -14.12 12.70
C ARG A 69 11.45 -13.11 11.69
N GLN A 70 10.52 -12.57 10.92
CA GLN A 70 10.79 -11.55 9.92
C GLN A 70 10.10 -10.24 10.29
N ALA A 71 10.80 -9.12 10.11
CA ALA A 71 10.24 -7.78 10.21
C ALA A 71 10.05 -7.20 8.81
N VAL A 72 8.83 -6.75 8.50
CA VAL A 72 8.50 -6.16 7.20
C VAL A 72 8.24 -4.68 7.35
N ASP A 73 8.72 -3.91 6.40
CA ASP A 73 8.45 -2.47 6.28
C ASP A 73 8.60 -1.99 4.84
N SER A 74 8.13 -0.79 4.59
CA SER A 74 8.09 -0.19 3.26
C SER A 74 8.87 1.11 3.16
N VAL A 75 9.32 1.42 1.96
CA VAL A 75 10.03 2.66 1.66
C VAL A 75 9.60 3.22 0.31
N PHE A 76 9.34 4.54 0.24
CA PHE A 76 9.18 5.21 -1.04
C PHE A 76 10.54 5.51 -1.66
N ILE A 77 10.71 5.11 -2.90
CA ILE A 77 11.89 5.34 -3.73
C ILE A 77 11.49 6.32 -4.81
N LYS A 78 12.13 7.49 -4.86
CA LYS A 78 11.80 8.54 -5.83
C LYS A 78 12.10 8.06 -7.24
N ALA A 79 11.13 8.17 -8.13
CA ALA A 79 11.30 7.92 -9.55
C ALA A 79 12.17 8.98 -10.24
N ASN A 80 12.82 8.61 -11.32
CA ASN A 80 13.59 9.55 -12.15
C ASN A 80 12.69 10.36 -13.09
N ALA A 81 11.61 10.90 -12.55
CA ALA A 81 10.61 11.69 -13.26
C ALA A 81 10.21 12.95 -12.47
N SER A 82 9.78 14.00 -13.17
CA SER A 82 9.33 15.24 -12.57
C SER A 82 7.80 15.29 -12.48
N MET A 83 7.29 15.89 -11.40
CA MET A 83 5.87 16.22 -11.28
C MET A 83 5.39 17.22 -12.34
N ASP A 84 6.30 18.06 -12.84
CA ASP A 84 5.99 19.07 -13.86
C ASP A 84 5.83 18.46 -15.27
N SER A 85 6.37 17.25 -15.47
CA SER A 85 6.27 16.51 -16.74
C SER A 85 5.06 15.58 -16.82
N LEU A 86 4.18 15.60 -15.82
CA LEU A 86 2.96 14.80 -15.84
C LEU A 86 2.02 15.24 -16.97
N VAL A 87 1.53 14.23 -17.70
CA VAL A 87 0.58 14.40 -18.79
C VAL A 87 -0.77 13.81 -18.39
N GLU A 88 -1.84 14.48 -18.76
CA GLU A 88 -3.21 13.99 -18.56
C GLU A 88 -3.46 12.74 -19.43
N LYS A 89 -4.06 11.72 -18.87
CA LYS A 89 -4.47 10.53 -19.62
C LYS A 89 -5.65 10.92 -20.53
N GLU A 90 -5.50 10.74 -21.81
CA GLU A 90 -6.53 11.05 -22.83
C GLU A 90 -7.74 10.09 -22.81
N VAL A 91 -7.83 9.24 -21.80
CA VAL A 91 -8.82 8.14 -21.69
C VAL A 91 -10.29 8.62 -21.70
N LEU A 92 -10.57 9.90 -21.44
CA LEU A 92 -11.95 10.41 -21.42
C LEU A 92 -12.47 10.81 -22.79
N ASP A 93 -11.64 11.38 -23.62
CA ASP A 93 -12.01 11.70 -25.00
C ASP A 93 -12.05 10.41 -25.83
N ASP A 94 -11.10 9.51 -25.57
CA ASP A 94 -11.09 8.15 -26.14
C ASP A 94 -12.28 7.30 -25.68
N ALA A 95 -12.73 7.42 -24.42
CA ALA A 95 -13.91 6.68 -23.96
C ALA A 95 -15.18 7.17 -24.66
N SER A 96 -15.32 8.48 -24.91
CA SER A 96 -16.44 9.02 -25.68
C SER A 96 -16.33 8.66 -27.16
N ALA A 97 -15.14 8.75 -27.75
CA ALA A 97 -14.86 8.30 -29.11
C ALA A 97 -15.08 6.81 -29.27
N PHE A 98 -14.59 5.99 -28.35
CA PHE A 98 -14.77 4.54 -28.33
C PHE A 98 -16.22 4.12 -28.13
N VAL A 99 -16.98 4.85 -27.31
CA VAL A 99 -18.42 4.64 -27.15
C VAL A 99 -19.17 4.99 -28.44
N ASN A 100 -18.79 6.08 -29.11
CA ASN A 100 -19.38 6.48 -30.40
C ASN A 100 -19.02 5.49 -31.51
N GLU A 101 -17.78 5.02 -31.56
CA GLU A 101 -17.32 4.00 -32.51
C GLU A 101 -18.01 2.64 -32.29
N LEU A 102 -18.27 2.26 -31.02
CA LEU A 102 -19.07 1.06 -30.69
C LEU A 102 -20.56 1.23 -31.03
N GLU A 103 -21.09 2.45 -31.03
CA GLU A 103 -22.47 2.73 -31.44
C GLU A 103 -22.65 2.74 -32.96
N GLU A 104 -21.61 3.17 -33.69
CA GLU A 104 -21.59 3.15 -35.16
C GLU A 104 -21.43 1.72 -35.71
N ASN A 105 -20.69 0.86 -35.01
CA ASN A 105 -20.57 -0.56 -35.32
C ASN A 105 -21.74 -1.34 -34.63
N SER A 106 -22.84 -1.49 -35.31
CA SER A 106 -24.19 -1.84 -34.93
C SER A 106 -24.43 -3.12 -34.09
N GLU A 107 -23.47 -3.79 -33.56
CA GLU A 107 -23.63 -5.00 -32.73
C GLU A 107 -23.60 -4.75 -31.20
N PHE A 108 -23.12 -3.59 -30.75
CA PHE A 108 -23.03 -3.25 -29.32
C PHE A 108 -23.77 -1.94 -28.98
N LYS A 109 -25.04 -2.05 -28.54
CA LYS A 109 -25.75 -0.90 -27.96
C LYS A 109 -25.19 -0.58 -26.58
N THR A 110 -24.60 0.59 -26.42
CA THR A 110 -24.23 1.12 -25.10
C THR A 110 -25.46 1.28 -24.21
N THR A 111 -25.42 0.69 -23.03
CA THR A 111 -26.52 0.83 -22.08
C THR A 111 -26.64 2.29 -21.62
N SER A 112 -27.88 2.77 -21.46
CA SER A 112 -28.20 4.11 -20.91
C SER A 112 -27.46 4.41 -19.60
N THR A 113 -27.09 3.37 -18.84
CA THR A 113 -26.32 3.42 -17.61
C THR A 113 -24.86 3.86 -17.85
N ARG A 114 -24.23 3.42 -18.94
CA ARG A 114 -22.84 3.81 -19.27
C ARG A 114 -22.77 5.26 -19.74
N LYS A 115 -23.71 5.71 -20.60
CA LYS A 115 -23.79 7.13 -20.97
C LYS A 115 -23.95 8.03 -19.74
N LYS A 116 -24.83 7.65 -18.83
CA LYS A 116 -25.08 8.37 -17.58
C LYS A 116 -23.85 8.43 -16.67
N LEU A 117 -23.05 7.37 -16.64
CA LEU A 117 -21.77 7.34 -15.86
C LEU A 117 -20.70 8.25 -16.45
N VAL A 118 -20.59 8.32 -17.78
CA VAL A 118 -19.68 9.23 -18.49
C VAL A 118 -20.09 10.68 -18.24
N GLU A 119 -21.39 11.01 -18.41
CA GLU A 119 -21.93 12.35 -18.12
C GLU A 119 -21.75 12.76 -16.65
N GLN A 120 -21.99 11.84 -15.71
CA GLN A 120 -21.75 12.07 -14.29
C GLN A 120 -20.27 12.31 -13.98
N HIS A 121 -19.37 11.62 -14.66
CA HIS A 121 -17.93 11.79 -14.48
C HIS A 121 -17.47 13.15 -15.03
N HIS A 122 -17.98 13.58 -16.19
CA HIS A 122 -17.72 14.92 -16.74
C HIS A 122 -18.24 16.03 -15.81
N ALA A 123 -19.49 15.89 -15.34
CA ALA A 123 -20.09 16.84 -14.40
C ALA A 123 -19.31 16.89 -13.07
N TRP A 124 -18.88 15.74 -12.53
CA TRP A 124 -18.05 15.67 -11.33
C TRP A 124 -16.67 16.32 -11.56
N LYS A 125 -16.04 16.08 -12.72
CA LYS A 125 -14.77 16.69 -13.09
C LYS A 125 -14.89 18.22 -13.13
N GLU A 126 -15.95 18.74 -13.75
CA GLU A 126 -16.22 20.18 -13.79
C GLU A 126 -16.49 20.77 -12.41
N GLU A 127 -17.26 20.08 -11.57
CA GLU A 127 -17.60 20.56 -10.23
C GLU A 127 -16.38 20.50 -9.30
N ALA A 128 -15.54 19.46 -9.38
CA ALA A 128 -14.28 19.37 -8.66
C ALA A 128 -13.29 20.48 -9.05
N TYR A 129 -13.27 20.90 -10.32
CA TYR A 129 -12.46 22.03 -10.76
C TYR A 129 -13.03 23.37 -10.28
N LYS A 130 -14.34 23.52 -10.18
CA LYS A 130 -15.00 24.75 -9.69
C LYS A 130 -14.81 24.98 -8.19
N GLY A 131 -14.67 23.90 -7.41
CA GLY A 131 -14.62 23.95 -5.94
C GLY A 131 -13.23 24.02 -5.31
N MET A 132 -12.13 24.00 -6.09
CA MET A 132 -10.77 24.06 -5.53
C MET A 132 -10.31 25.49 -5.33
N PRO A 133 -10.23 25.97 -4.07
CA PRO A 133 -9.60 27.26 -3.82
C PRO A 133 -8.11 27.17 -4.13
N ASN A 134 -7.56 28.23 -4.73
CA ASN A 134 -6.11 28.47 -4.77
C ASN A 134 -5.55 28.35 -3.35
N ALA A 135 -4.30 27.95 -3.19
CA ALA A 135 -3.59 27.94 -1.91
C ALA A 135 -3.63 29.31 -1.18
N THR A 136 -4.01 30.38 -1.87
CA THR A 136 -4.16 31.75 -1.36
C THR A 136 -5.62 32.23 -1.27
N GLY A 137 -6.60 31.38 -1.61
CA GLY A 137 -8.02 31.76 -1.62
C GLY A 137 -8.42 32.74 -2.72
N LYS A 138 -7.56 33.03 -3.69
CA LYS A 138 -7.83 33.89 -4.86
C LYS A 138 -7.65 33.08 -6.14
N ASP A 139 -8.61 33.17 -7.04
CA ASP A 139 -8.49 32.59 -8.37
C ASP A 139 -7.34 33.24 -9.13
N LYS A 140 -6.42 32.42 -9.65
CA LYS A 140 -5.43 32.91 -10.61
C LYS A 140 -6.11 33.05 -11.97
N VAL A 141 -5.90 34.17 -12.63
CA VAL A 141 -6.35 34.39 -14.00
C VAL A 141 -5.14 34.43 -14.94
N ASP A 142 -5.32 33.91 -16.15
CA ASP A 142 -4.33 34.05 -17.23
C ASP A 142 -4.34 35.45 -17.80
N GLU A 143 -3.46 35.71 -18.77
CA GLU A 143 -3.34 36.99 -19.46
C GLU A 143 -4.62 37.41 -20.23
N PHE A 144 -5.55 36.49 -20.47
CA PHE A 144 -6.84 36.71 -21.12
C PHE A 144 -8.00 36.85 -20.12
N GLY A 145 -7.72 36.82 -18.81
CA GLY A 145 -8.74 36.92 -17.76
C GLY A 145 -9.50 35.63 -17.46
N ASN A 146 -9.06 34.46 -17.98
CA ASN A 146 -9.67 33.19 -17.68
C ASN A 146 -9.12 32.66 -16.35
N ILE A 147 -9.99 32.04 -15.55
CA ILE A 147 -9.59 31.41 -14.29
C ILE A 147 -8.69 30.22 -14.57
N ILE A 148 -7.42 30.28 -14.13
CA ILE A 148 -6.50 29.15 -14.15
C ILE A 148 -6.90 28.21 -13.04
N ARG A 149 -7.60 27.15 -13.38
CA ARG A 149 -8.01 26.11 -12.44
C ARG A 149 -6.80 25.23 -12.08
N PRO A 150 -6.54 24.97 -10.78
CA PRO A 150 -5.48 24.05 -10.40
C PRO A 150 -5.79 22.67 -10.99
N LYS A 151 -4.85 22.10 -11.75
CA LYS A 151 -4.99 20.73 -12.28
C LYS A 151 -5.08 19.77 -11.11
N TYR A 152 -6.16 19.01 -11.03
CA TYR A 152 -6.27 17.91 -10.08
C TYR A 152 -5.38 16.76 -10.56
N ILE A 153 -4.21 16.63 -9.95
CA ILE A 153 -3.23 15.60 -10.29
C ILE A 153 -3.51 14.36 -9.45
N SER A 154 -3.88 13.28 -10.11
CA SER A 154 -4.04 11.95 -9.50
C SER A 154 -3.51 10.86 -10.43
N ASN A 155 -3.20 9.69 -9.88
CA ASN A 155 -2.78 8.52 -10.67
C ASN A 155 -3.86 8.00 -11.62
N HIS A 156 -5.12 8.38 -11.40
CA HIS A 156 -6.22 8.04 -12.31
C HIS A 156 -6.25 8.94 -13.54
N THR A 157 -5.87 10.19 -13.39
CA THR A 157 -6.00 11.23 -14.44
C THR A 157 -4.68 11.58 -15.11
N HIS A 158 -3.53 11.29 -14.49
CA HIS A 158 -2.22 11.67 -15.00
C HIS A 158 -1.23 10.50 -14.95
N TYR A 159 -0.22 10.54 -15.82
CA TYR A 159 0.92 9.64 -15.83
C TYR A 159 2.19 10.40 -16.22
N SER A 160 3.34 9.83 -15.93
CA SER A 160 4.61 10.36 -16.39
C SER A 160 4.99 9.70 -17.73
N PRO A 161 5.18 10.45 -18.82
CA PRO A 161 5.64 9.87 -20.09
C PRO A 161 7.10 9.41 -20.04
N THR A 162 7.89 9.96 -19.09
CA THR A 162 9.30 9.58 -18.89
C THR A 162 9.41 8.25 -18.12
N ASP A 163 8.43 7.99 -17.23
CA ASP A 163 8.40 6.81 -16.36
C ASP A 163 6.94 6.46 -16.07
N SER A 164 6.37 5.60 -16.93
CA SER A 164 4.94 5.26 -16.93
C SER A 164 4.51 4.48 -15.68
N ASP A 165 5.44 3.83 -14.98
CA ASP A 165 5.18 3.02 -13.79
C ASP A 165 5.27 3.81 -12.49
N ALA A 166 5.92 4.96 -12.52
CA ALA A 166 5.96 5.86 -11.38
C ALA A 166 4.57 6.37 -11.00
N ARG A 167 4.27 6.42 -9.71
CA ARG A 167 2.99 6.89 -9.18
C ARG A 167 3.17 8.09 -8.27
N VAL A 168 2.24 9.04 -8.38
CA VAL A 168 2.15 10.15 -7.44
C VAL A 168 1.76 9.59 -6.07
N SER A 169 2.64 9.80 -5.10
CA SER A 169 2.38 9.42 -3.72
C SER A 169 2.79 10.54 -2.76
N VAL A 170 2.29 10.48 -1.54
CA VAL A 170 2.55 11.47 -0.50
C VAL A 170 2.66 10.81 0.87
N LYS A 171 3.68 11.18 1.63
CA LYS A 171 3.72 10.93 3.08
C LYS A 171 3.18 12.15 3.81
N PRO A 172 2.48 11.99 4.94
CA PRO A 172 2.03 13.12 5.75
C PRO A 172 3.17 14.10 6.03
N GLY A 173 2.93 15.38 5.78
CA GLY A 173 3.93 16.45 5.97
C GLY A 173 5.01 16.56 4.88
N LYS A 174 4.95 15.76 3.80
CA LYS A 174 5.88 15.85 2.67
C LYS A 174 5.15 16.25 1.38
N ALA A 175 5.91 16.85 0.45
CA ALA A 175 5.39 17.17 -0.89
C ALA A 175 5.05 15.89 -1.67
N ARG A 176 4.08 16.00 -2.58
CA ARG A 176 3.78 14.96 -3.56
C ARG A 176 4.97 14.73 -4.48
N GLN A 177 5.28 13.48 -4.74
CA GLN A 177 6.36 13.08 -5.64
C GLN A 177 5.95 11.83 -6.42
N LEU A 178 6.62 11.62 -7.55
CA LEU A 178 6.56 10.38 -8.30
C LEU A 178 7.52 9.37 -7.65
N ASN A 179 6.98 8.25 -7.21
CA ASN A 179 7.72 7.24 -6.47
C ASN A 179 7.38 5.82 -6.94
N TYR A 180 8.26 4.90 -6.57
CA TYR A 180 8.02 3.47 -6.43
C TYR A 180 7.83 3.13 -4.96
N PHE A 181 7.24 1.96 -4.69
CA PHE A 181 6.98 1.48 -3.34
C PHE A 181 7.74 0.20 -3.08
N GLY A 182 8.91 0.33 -2.45
CA GLY A 182 9.74 -0.81 -2.07
C GLY A 182 9.23 -1.46 -0.79
N GLN A 183 9.26 -2.78 -0.74
CA GLN A 183 8.97 -3.61 0.43
C GLN A 183 10.19 -4.43 0.75
N ILE A 184 10.55 -4.54 2.02
CA ILE A 184 11.63 -5.42 2.47
C ILE A 184 11.20 -6.26 3.65
N ALA A 185 11.69 -7.50 3.69
CA ALA A 185 11.62 -8.39 4.84
C ALA A 185 13.04 -8.59 5.39
N VAL A 186 13.19 -8.52 6.70
CA VAL A 186 14.48 -8.53 7.39
C VAL A 186 14.42 -9.52 8.55
N ASP A 187 15.42 -10.42 8.63
CA ASP A 187 15.57 -11.36 9.73
C ASP A 187 16.03 -10.66 11.02
N ASP A 188 15.46 -11.04 12.17
CA ASP A 188 15.70 -10.39 13.46
C ASP A 188 17.03 -10.78 14.12
N ALA A 189 17.78 -11.75 13.59
CA ALA A 189 19.04 -12.20 14.19
C ALA A 189 20.20 -11.26 13.90
N HIS A 190 20.47 -11.04 12.63
CA HIS A 190 21.61 -10.20 12.17
C HIS A 190 21.21 -9.18 11.09
N HIS A 191 19.92 -8.84 10.99
CA HIS A 191 19.38 -7.84 10.08
C HIS A 191 19.67 -8.14 8.59
N VAL A 192 19.69 -9.42 8.23
CA VAL A 192 19.82 -9.85 6.84
C VAL A 192 18.49 -9.62 6.12
N ILE A 193 18.53 -9.03 4.93
CA ILE A 193 17.35 -8.91 4.08
C ILE A 193 17.05 -10.29 3.49
N THR A 194 15.84 -10.79 3.73
CA THR A 194 15.39 -12.11 3.29
C THR A 194 14.39 -12.04 2.14
N GLY A 195 13.81 -10.88 1.91
CA GLY A 195 12.92 -10.62 0.79
C GLY A 195 12.93 -9.13 0.43
N ALA A 196 12.84 -8.83 -0.84
CA ALA A 196 12.70 -7.46 -1.33
C ALA A 196 11.88 -7.47 -2.63
N CYS A 197 10.89 -6.60 -2.72
CA CYS A 197 10.11 -6.39 -3.93
C CYS A 197 9.72 -4.93 -4.08
N SER A 198 9.26 -4.56 -5.25
CA SER A 198 8.73 -3.22 -5.52
C SER A 198 7.32 -3.31 -6.07
N ASP A 199 6.53 -2.26 -5.84
CA ASP A 199 5.18 -2.13 -6.33
C ASP A 199 4.88 -0.65 -6.66
N PHE A 200 3.67 -0.40 -7.16
CA PHE A 200 3.21 0.96 -7.44
C PHE A 200 3.00 1.76 -6.15
N ALA A 201 3.46 3.01 -6.15
CA ALA A 201 3.44 3.86 -4.96
C ALA A 201 2.07 4.42 -4.56
N ASP A 202 1.00 4.05 -5.25
CA ASP A 202 -0.39 4.32 -4.89
C ASP A 202 -1.05 3.15 -4.13
N LYS A 203 -0.36 2.03 -3.98
CA LYS A 203 -0.77 0.94 -3.10
C LYS A 203 -0.53 1.27 -1.63
N ARG A 204 -1.23 0.54 -0.77
CA ARG A 204 -1.03 0.55 0.69
C ARG A 204 -0.14 -0.61 1.10
N ASP A 205 0.54 -0.49 2.23
CA ASP A 205 1.35 -1.56 2.80
C ASP A 205 0.61 -2.90 2.87
N SER A 206 -0.66 -2.87 3.33
CA SER A 206 -1.48 -4.08 3.45
C SER A 206 -1.79 -4.76 2.12
N GLN A 207 -1.74 -4.06 1.00
CA GLN A 207 -1.96 -4.63 -0.34
C GLN A 207 -0.69 -5.28 -0.91
N CYS A 208 0.47 -4.96 -0.34
CA CYS A 208 1.76 -5.52 -0.74
C CYS A 208 2.21 -6.67 0.19
N LEU A 209 1.47 -6.92 1.29
CA LEU A 209 1.88 -7.90 2.31
C LEU A 209 2.00 -9.31 1.75
N GLU A 210 1.03 -9.76 0.98
CA GLU A 210 1.00 -11.10 0.40
C GLU A 210 2.24 -11.35 -0.44
N GLN A 211 2.55 -10.45 -1.36
CA GLN A 211 3.71 -10.55 -2.26
C GLN A 211 5.03 -10.65 -1.50
N ILE A 212 5.27 -9.78 -0.51
CA ILE A 212 6.53 -9.78 0.25
C ILE A 212 6.64 -11.02 1.14
N VAL A 213 5.53 -11.51 1.70
CA VAL A 213 5.53 -12.73 2.51
C VAL A 213 5.80 -13.95 1.66
N GLU A 214 5.14 -14.11 0.49
CA GLU A 214 5.37 -15.23 -0.41
C GLU A 214 6.82 -15.30 -0.89
N LEU A 215 7.37 -14.18 -1.33
CA LEU A 215 8.76 -14.08 -1.74
C LEU A 215 9.72 -14.44 -0.59
N THR A 216 9.42 -13.97 0.62
CA THR A 216 10.24 -14.27 1.80
C THR A 216 10.16 -15.74 2.17
N GLU A 217 8.96 -16.34 2.16
CA GLU A 217 8.77 -17.77 2.38
C GLU A 217 9.51 -18.63 1.36
N GLU A 218 9.43 -18.27 0.07
CA GLU A 218 10.15 -18.96 -1.00
C GLU A 218 11.67 -18.94 -0.76
N ASN A 219 12.23 -17.75 -0.53
CA ASN A 219 13.65 -17.59 -0.27
C ASN A 219 14.15 -18.33 0.98
N LEU A 220 13.35 -18.39 2.03
CA LEU A 220 13.67 -19.11 3.25
C LEU A 220 13.56 -20.63 3.04
N LYS A 221 12.52 -21.12 2.35
CA LYS A 221 12.30 -22.54 2.04
C LYS A 221 13.39 -23.12 1.15
N GLU A 222 13.94 -22.34 0.22
CA GLU A 222 15.11 -22.76 -0.57
C GLU A 222 16.34 -23.04 0.30
N ASN A 223 16.33 -22.61 1.56
CA ASN A 223 17.38 -22.80 2.55
C ASN A 223 16.92 -23.65 3.76
N ASP A 224 15.86 -24.46 3.59
CA ASP A 224 15.29 -25.34 4.62
C ASP A 224 14.85 -24.61 5.89
N ILE A 225 14.36 -23.37 5.77
CA ILE A 225 13.90 -22.53 6.87
C ILE A 225 12.43 -22.17 6.69
N ASP A 226 11.64 -22.29 7.76
CA ASP A 226 10.23 -21.87 7.77
C ASP A 226 10.04 -20.50 8.41
N LEU A 227 9.14 -19.69 7.84
CA LEU A 227 8.67 -18.44 8.41
C LEU A 227 7.60 -18.72 9.48
N GLU A 228 7.91 -18.48 10.76
CA GLU A 228 6.98 -18.71 11.88
C GLU A 228 6.30 -17.42 12.36
N GLU A 229 7.02 -16.31 12.44
CA GLU A 229 6.52 -15.04 12.98
C GLU A 229 6.77 -13.87 12.02
N LEU A 230 5.76 -13.00 11.90
CA LEU A 230 5.84 -11.76 11.11
C LEU A 230 5.57 -10.54 11.97
N LEU A 231 6.47 -9.55 11.87
CA LEU A 231 6.32 -8.26 12.53
C LEU A 231 6.15 -7.17 11.48
N ALA A 232 5.04 -6.45 11.51
CA ALA A 232 4.80 -5.32 10.63
C ALA A 232 4.16 -4.15 11.38
N ASP A 233 4.13 -2.97 10.78
CA ASP A 233 3.46 -1.82 11.36
C ASP A 233 1.95 -1.83 11.11
N GLY A 234 1.23 -0.82 11.65
CA GLY A 234 -0.23 -0.71 11.48
C GLY A 234 -0.68 -0.46 10.04
N GLY A 235 0.20 -0.02 9.15
CA GLY A 235 -0.08 0.17 7.72
C GLY A 235 -0.43 -1.14 7.01
N TYR A 236 0.12 -2.25 7.49
CA TYR A 236 -0.15 -3.61 7.01
C TYR A 236 -1.45 -4.21 7.55
N SER A 237 -2.14 -3.54 8.49
CA SER A 237 -3.37 -4.05 9.10
C SER A 237 -4.57 -3.87 8.16
N SER A 238 -4.91 -4.90 7.40
CA SER A 238 -6.18 -5.02 6.68
C SER A 238 -6.84 -6.37 6.97
N GLY A 239 -8.14 -6.47 6.70
CA GLY A 239 -8.86 -7.73 6.91
C GLY A 239 -8.33 -8.86 6.05
N GLU A 240 -8.02 -8.57 4.79
CA GLU A 240 -7.45 -9.51 3.83
C GLU A 240 -6.06 -9.97 4.27
N ALA A 241 -5.18 -9.02 4.62
CA ALA A 241 -3.83 -9.31 5.10
C ALA A 241 -3.84 -10.20 6.36
N LEU A 242 -4.70 -9.90 7.34
CA LEU A 242 -4.84 -10.70 8.55
C LEU A 242 -5.44 -12.09 8.28
N ALA A 243 -6.39 -12.19 7.33
CA ALA A 243 -6.96 -13.47 6.90
C ALA A 243 -5.90 -14.34 6.22
N TYR A 244 -5.14 -13.75 5.29
CA TYR A 244 -4.03 -14.41 4.60
C TYR A 244 -2.99 -14.99 5.57
N LEU A 245 -2.49 -14.18 6.50
CA LEU A 245 -1.51 -14.62 7.51
C LEU A 245 -2.05 -15.73 8.40
N HIS A 246 -3.34 -15.67 8.73
CA HIS A 246 -3.99 -16.72 9.48
C HIS A 246 -4.11 -18.03 8.69
N GLN A 247 -4.45 -17.97 7.41
CA GLN A 247 -4.51 -19.13 6.51
C GLN A 247 -3.13 -19.79 6.36
N LYS A 248 -2.08 -18.99 6.30
CA LYS A 248 -0.68 -19.44 6.24
C LYS A 248 -0.15 -19.96 7.59
N ASN A 249 -0.91 -19.85 8.69
CA ASN A 249 -0.46 -20.15 10.06
C ASN A 249 0.75 -19.32 10.52
N ILE A 250 0.95 -18.13 9.96
CA ILE A 250 2.01 -17.22 10.37
C ILE A 250 1.58 -16.45 11.61
N ASN A 251 2.40 -16.50 12.66
CA ASN A 251 2.17 -15.84 13.94
C ASN A 251 2.46 -14.33 13.86
N ALA A 252 1.57 -13.54 13.29
CA ALA A 252 1.80 -12.12 13.05
C ALA A 252 1.56 -11.22 14.29
N TYR A 253 2.35 -10.14 14.41
CA TYR A 253 2.15 -9.04 15.33
C TYR A 253 2.08 -7.73 14.52
N ILE A 254 0.84 -7.32 14.21
CA ILE A 254 0.53 -6.12 13.42
C ILE A 254 -0.42 -5.27 14.26
N PRO A 255 -0.02 -4.06 14.70
CA PRO A 255 -0.93 -3.16 15.43
C PRO A 255 -2.17 -2.84 14.60
N ASN A 256 -3.34 -2.80 15.25
CA ASN A 256 -4.55 -2.36 14.56
C ASN A 256 -4.40 -0.91 14.08
N PHE A 257 -4.81 -0.66 12.84
CA PHE A 257 -4.82 0.69 12.30
C PHE A 257 -5.91 1.53 13.01
N GLY A 258 -5.51 2.63 13.61
CA GLY A 258 -6.41 3.50 14.36
C GLY A 258 -6.94 2.88 15.66
N GLN A 259 -8.08 3.39 16.13
CA GLN A 259 -8.74 2.90 17.34
C GLN A 259 -9.74 1.79 16.99
N TYR A 260 -9.26 0.58 16.77
CA TYR A 260 -10.15 -0.56 16.56
C TYR A 260 -10.90 -0.90 17.85
N LYS A 261 -12.23 -1.02 17.75
CA LYS A 261 -13.11 -1.44 18.84
C LYS A 261 -13.81 -2.74 18.43
N PRO A 262 -13.49 -3.88 19.06
CA PRO A 262 -14.11 -5.17 18.73
C PRO A 262 -15.60 -5.18 19.08
N GLU A 263 -15.96 -4.50 20.19
CA GLU A 263 -17.33 -4.41 20.66
C GLU A 263 -18.01 -3.14 20.15
N ARG A 264 -19.31 -3.24 19.94
CA ARG A 264 -20.17 -2.12 19.59
C ARG A 264 -20.88 -1.64 20.84
N GLU A 265 -20.55 -0.46 21.33
CA GLU A 265 -21.12 0.12 22.53
C GLU A 265 -22.65 0.10 22.53
N GLY A 266 -23.24 -0.59 23.51
CA GLY A 266 -24.68 -0.78 23.65
C GLY A 266 -25.30 -1.79 22.67
N PHE A 267 -24.47 -2.67 22.08
CA PHE A 267 -24.93 -3.76 21.23
C PHE A 267 -24.10 -5.01 21.46
N THR A 268 -24.75 -6.15 21.69
CA THR A 268 -24.11 -7.46 21.82
C THR A 268 -24.39 -8.30 20.59
N PHE A 269 -23.35 -8.92 20.02
CA PHE A 269 -23.50 -9.80 18.87
C PHE A 269 -23.88 -11.23 19.33
N ASN A 270 -25.00 -11.73 18.83
CA ASN A 270 -25.38 -13.12 18.97
C ASN A 270 -24.81 -13.90 17.76
N LYS A 271 -23.81 -14.72 18.02
CA LYS A 271 -23.09 -15.45 16.98
C LYS A 271 -23.92 -16.61 16.40
N GLU A 272 -24.74 -17.25 17.23
CA GLU A 272 -25.55 -18.43 16.83
C GLU A 272 -26.68 -18.03 15.87
N GLU A 273 -27.37 -16.95 16.18
CA GLU A 273 -28.49 -16.45 15.36
C GLU A 273 -28.11 -15.32 14.39
N ASN A 274 -26.81 -14.92 14.37
CA ASN A 274 -26.26 -13.92 13.46
C ASN A 274 -27.00 -12.57 13.46
N TYR A 275 -27.19 -11.97 14.66
CA TYR A 275 -27.77 -10.64 14.82
C TYR A 275 -27.11 -9.85 15.96
N TYR A 276 -27.30 -8.54 15.97
CA TYR A 276 -26.96 -7.68 17.10
C TYR A 276 -28.16 -7.40 17.98
N GLN A 277 -28.02 -7.61 19.28
CA GLN A 277 -29.01 -7.23 20.29
C GLN A 277 -28.66 -5.85 20.85
N CYS A 278 -29.61 -4.91 20.84
CA CYS A 278 -29.47 -3.66 21.56
C CYS A 278 -29.54 -3.93 23.07
N THR A 279 -28.48 -3.53 23.80
CA THR A 279 -28.36 -3.73 25.25
C THR A 279 -28.32 -2.40 26.01
N LYS A 280 -28.68 -1.29 25.36
CA LYS A 280 -28.75 0.02 26.01
C LYS A 280 -29.88 0.05 27.07
N PRO A 281 -29.63 0.45 28.29
CA PRO A 281 -30.62 0.36 29.40
C PRO A 281 -31.95 1.08 29.12
N GLU A 282 -31.90 2.22 28.45
CA GLU A 282 -33.08 2.99 28.05
C GLU A 282 -33.57 2.72 26.64
N GLY A 283 -32.96 1.73 25.96
CA GLY A 283 -33.28 1.38 24.60
C GLY A 283 -34.39 0.34 24.48
N ASN A 284 -35.03 0.25 23.31
CA ASN A 284 -36.14 -0.67 23.07
C ASN A 284 -35.67 -2.14 22.85
N GLN A 285 -34.43 -2.48 23.23
CA GLN A 285 -33.87 -3.83 23.06
C GLN A 285 -34.04 -4.42 21.66
N ALA A 286 -33.94 -3.59 20.64
CA ALA A 286 -34.14 -3.96 19.24
C ALA A 286 -33.13 -5.02 18.78
N LYS A 287 -33.60 -5.99 17.97
CA LYS A 287 -32.75 -6.91 17.23
C LYS A 287 -32.35 -6.31 15.88
N LEU A 288 -31.05 -6.26 15.60
CA LEU A 288 -30.54 -5.86 14.29
C LEU A 288 -30.22 -7.11 13.50
N LEU A 289 -31.10 -7.48 12.61
CA LEU A 289 -30.98 -8.68 11.80
C LEU A 289 -29.99 -8.48 10.64
N PHE A 290 -29.32 -9.54 10.27
CA PHE A 290 -28.47 -9.57 9.09
C PHE A 290 -29.27 -9.26 7.82
N LYS A 291 -28.77 -8.37 6.97
CA LYS A 291 -29.45 -7.93 5.73
C LYS A 291 -28.66 -8.24 4.46
N GLY A 292 -27.48 -8.81 4.61
CA GLY A 292 -26.62 -9.16 3.49
C GLY A 292 -25.25 -8.48 3.54
N GLU A 293 -24.46 -8.82 2.55
CA GLU A 293 -23.13 -8.25 2.34
C GLU A 293 -23.20 -7.17 1.26
N LYS A 294 -22.42 -6.11 1.44
CA LYS A 294 -22.31 -5.01 0.49
C LYS A 294 -20.86 -4.62 0.31
N THR A 295 -20.44 -4.55 -0.94
CA THR A 295 -19.13 -4.03 -1.32
C THR A 295 -19.26 -2.55 -1.63
N ASP A 296 -18.40 -1.73 -1.00
CA ASP A 296 -18.35 -0.30 -1.28
C ASP A 296 -17.54 0.01 -2.56
N SER A 297 -17.56 1.27 -3.00
CA SER A 297 -16.85 1.71 -4.22
C SER A 297 -15.32 1.54 -4.14
N LYS A 298 -14.77 1.27 -2.96
CA LYS A 298 -13.36 1.00 -2.71
C LYS A 298 -13.02 -0.50 -2.63
N GLY A 299 -14.01 -1.38 -2.90
CA GLY A 299 -13.84 -2.82 -2.86
C GLY A 299 -14.01 -3.45 -1.48
N TYR A 300 -14.28 -2.68 -0.41
CA TYR A 300 -14.44 -3.25 0.94
C TYR A 300 -15.82 -3.84 1.13
N THR A 301 -15.87 -5.15 1.40
CA THR A 301 -17.12 -5.86 1.68
C THR A 301 -17.47 -5.82 3.16
N LYS A 302 -18.70 -5.45 3.46
CA LYS A 302 -19.23 -5.30 4.82
C LYS A 302 -20.51 -6.09 4.99
N ARG A 303 -20.66 -6.73 6.14
CA ARG A 303 -21.91 -7.34 6.63
C ARG A 303 -22.76 -6.25 7.25
N THR A 304 -23.96 -6.07 6.71
CA THR A 304 -24.90 -5.07 7.19
C THR A 304 -25.96 -5.71 8.09
N TYR A 305 -26.11 -5.16 9.28
CA TYR A 305 -27.16 -5.50 10.24
C TYR A 305 -28.08 -4.31 10.45
N ARG A 306 -29.39 -4.54 10.49
CA ARG A 306 -30.36 -3.47 10.58
C ARG A 306 -31.52 -3.86 11.51
N SER A 307 -31.95 -2.93 12.38
CA SER A 307 -33.17 -3.06 13.18
C SER A 307 -34.42 -2.83 12.32
N SER A 308 -35.58 -3.24 12.82
CA SER A 308 -36.86 -2.80 12.26
C SER A 308 -37.06 -1.30 12.51
N GLU A 309 -37.90 -0.64 11.71
CA GLU A 309 -38.28 0.75 11.94
C GLU A 309 -39.19 0.88 13.17
N SER A 310 -40.07 -0.09 13.39
CA SER A 310 -40.97 -0.14 14.56
C SER A 310 -40.21 -0.10 15.87
N ASP A 311 -39.08 -0.85 15.95
CA ASP A 311 -38.31 -0.98 17.18
C ASP A 311 -37.54 0.30 17.53
N CYS A 312 -37.06 1.02 16.56
CA CYS A 312 -36.22 2.20 16.78
C CYS A 312 -36.95 3.54 16.65
N LYS A 313 -38.09 3.59 15.93
CA LYS A 313 -38.84 4.84 15.69
C LYS A 313 -39.26 5.54 16.97
N ASN A 314 -39.74 4.78 17.96
CA ASN A 314 -40.24 5.26 19.23
C ASN A 314 -39.25 5.08 20.41
N CYS A 315 -37.98 4.79 20.11
CA CYS A 315 -36.96 4.59 21.12
C CYS A 315 -36.54 5.96 21.72
N PRO A 316 -36.47 6.10 23.04
CA PRO A 316 -36.03 7.35 23.68
C PRO A 316 -34.63 7.80 23.25
N LEU A 317 -33.76 6.85 22.95
CA LEU A 317 -32.37 7.08 22.50
C LEU A 317 -32.22 7.25 20.97
N ARG A 318 -33.33 7.33 20.22
CA ARG A 318 -33.29 7.33 18.77
C ARG A 318 -32.36 8.38 18.18
N GLU A 319 -32.50 9.64 18.57
CA GLU A 319 -31.72 10.76 18.04
C GLU A 319 -30.23 10.60 18.26
N GLN A 320 -29.85 10.13 19.45
CA GLN A 320 -28.44 9.88 19.78
C GLN A 320 -27.89 8.64 19.05
N CYS A 321 -28.73 7.61 18.86
CA CYS A 321 -28.32 6.32 18.32
C CYS A 321 -28.35 6.25 16.78
N CYS A 322 -29.39 6.83 16.16
CA CYS A 322 -29.67 6.73 14.72
C CYS A 322 -29.52 8.07 13.99
N GLY A 323 -29.46 9.18 14.72
CA GLY A 323 -29.52 10.53 14.15
C GLY A 323 -30.96 10.99 13.84
N LYS A 324 -31.13 12.26 13.49
CA LYS A 324 -32.44 12.91 13.36
C LYS A 324 -33.29 12.36 12.22
N SER A 325 -32.68 11.97 11.10
CA SER A 325 -33.40 11.57 9.88
C SER A 325 -33.65 10.07 9.77
N THR A 326 -32.85 9.23 10.43
CA THR A 326 -32.89 7.77 10.29
C THR A 326 -33.84 7.14 11.30
N LYS A 327 -34.71 6.23 10.84
CA LYS A 327 -35.73 5.56 11.68
C LYS A 327 -35.31 4.21 12.24
N PHE A 328 -34.11 3.72 11.88
CA PHE A 328 -33.57 2.43 12.26
C PHE A 328 -32.10 2.53 12.59
N LYS A 329 -31.58 1.59 13.37
CA LYS A 329 -30.15 1.43 13.61
C LYS A 329 -29.54 0.50 12.57
N LYS A 330 -28.40 0.93 12.05
CA LYS A 330 -27.56 0.13 11.14
C LYS A 330 -26.17 -0.08 11.77
N ILE A 331 -25.65 -1.29 11.68
CA ILE A 331 -24.27 -1.65 12.00
C ILE A 331 -23.68 -2.31 10.77
N ASP A 332 -22.53 -1.83 10.35
CA ASP A 332 -21.75 -2.43 9.28
C ASP A 332 -20.44 -2.97 9.87
N ASP A 333 -20.21 -4.25 9.72
CA ASP A 333 -18.97 -4.92 10.11
C ASP A 333 -18.20 -5.38 8.87
N SER A 334 -16.87 -5.37 8.93
CA SER A 334 -16.06 -6.03 7.91
C SER A 334 -16.37 -7.53 7.86
N ILE A 335 -16.34 -8.15 6.67
CA ILE A 335 -16.41 -9.61 6.53
C ILE A 335 -15.25 -10.29 7.28
N HIS A 336 -14.13 -9.59 7.46
CA HIS A 336 -12.94 -10.05 8.15
C HIS A 336 -12.91 -9.66 9.65
N LYS A 337 -14.07 -9.30 10.23
CA LYS A 337 -14.17 -8.85 11.64
C LYS A 337 -13.49 -9.82 12.60
N GLU A 338 -13.63 -11.12 12.39
CA GLU A 338 -13.04 -12.13 13.27
C GLU A 338 -11.50 -12.09 13.28
N HIS A 339 -10.85 -11.77 12.14
CA HIS A 339 -9.40 -11.65 12.06
C HIS A 339 -8.90 -10.40 12.78
N TYR A 340 -9.64 -9.28 12.68
CA TYR A 340 -9.37 -8.08 13.46
C TYR A 340 -9.57 -8.32 14.96
N ASP A 341 -10.65 -9.00 15.36
CA ASP A 341 -10.93 -9.32 16.76
C ASP A 341 -9.83 -10.21 17.35
N ARG A 342 -9.41 -11.24 16.62
CA ARG A 342 -8.31 -12.13 17.00
C ARG A 342 -6.99 -11.37 17.19
N MET A 343 -6.63 -10.52 16.24
CA MET A 343 -5.41 -9.70 16.37
C MET A 343 -5.53 -8.73 17.56
N HIS A 344 -6.67 -8.06 17.72
CA HIS A 344 -6.90 -7.17 18.85
C HIS A 344 -6.79 -7.90 20.19
N GLN A 345 -7.43 -9.07 20.32
CA GLN A 345 -7.35 -9.92 21.51
C GLN A 345 -5.90 -10.30 21.82
N LYS A 346 -5.14 -10.75 20.81
CA LYS A 346 -3.72 -11.10 20.95
C LYS A 346 -2.89 -9.92 21.45
N LEU A 347 -3.09 -8.74 20.88
CA LEU A 347 -2.36 -7.52 21.24
C LEU A 347 -2.72 -7.00 22.64
N THR A 348 -3.96 -7.20 23.10
CA THR A 348 -4.44 -6.73 24.40
C THR A 348 -4.17 -7.71 25.54
N GLN A 349 -4.41 -9.01 25.33
CA GLN A 349 -4.14 -10.04 26.35
C GLN A 349 -2.65 -10.14 26.69
N HIS A 350 -1.77 -9.95 25.70
CA HIS A 350 -0.33 -9.99 25.88
C HIS A 350 0.34 -8.65 25.57
N ALA A 351 -0.23 -7.55 26.07
CA ALA A 351 0.16 -6.19 25.73
C ALA A 351 1.67 -5.90 25.92
N LYS A 352 2.27 -6.43 27.00
CA LYS A 352 3.72 -6.29 27.23
C LYS A 352 4.55 -6.97 26.14
N TYR A 353 4.13 -8.17 25.73
CA TYR A 353 4.81 -8.92 24.67
C TYR A 353 4.58 -8.27 23.29
N ALA A 354 3.37 -7.86 22.98
CA ALA A 354 3.05 -7.14 21.75
C ALA A 354 3.88 -5.85 21.62
N LYS A 355 4.00 -5.07 22.70
CA LYS A 355 4.87 -3.88 22.74
C LYS A 355 6.35 -4.23 22.56
N LYS A 356 6.81 -5.37 23.10
CA LYS A 356 8.17 -5.88 22.86
C LYS A 356 8.36 -6.21 21.38
N MET A 357 7.40 -6.89 20.73
CA MET A 357 7.48 -7.25 19.30
C MET A 357 7.49 -6.02 18.41
N SER A 358 6.70 -5.00 18.70
CA SER A 358 6.77 -3.71 17.99
C SER A 358 8.16 -3.07 18.08
N LYS A 359 8.79 -3.11 19.26
CA LYS A 359 10.17 -2.62 19.43
C LYS A 359 11.20 -3.49 18.69
N VAL A 360 11.01 -4.82 18.65
CA VAL A 360 11.86 -5.72 17.88
C VAL A 360 11.78 -5.35 16.41
N ARG A 361 10.55 -5.17 15.87
CA ARG A 361 10.36 -4.73 14.47
C ARG A 361 11.18 -3.48 14.18
N SER A 362 10.96 -2.39 14.94
CA SER A 362 11.65 -1.13 14.68
C SER A 362 13.17 -1.28 14.75
N LYS A 363 13.69 -2.06 15.71
CA LYS A 363 15.13 -2.30 15.82
C LYS A 363 15.70 -3.14 14.68
N THR A 364 14.89 -4.00 14.07
CA THR A 364 15.30 -4.90 12.98
C THR A 364 15.26 -4.21 11.63
N VAL A 365 14.11 -3.64 11.23
CA VAL A 365 13.93 -3.17 9.86
C VAL A 365 14.32 -1.71 9.66
N GLU A 366 14.06 -0.82 10.64
CA GLU A 366 14.34 0.62 10.49
C GLU A 366 15.83 0.94 10.28
N PRO A 367 16.80 0.31 10.98
CA PRO A 367 18.22 0.52 10.71
C PRO A 367 18.64 0.06 9.31
N VAL A 368 18.04 -1.02 8.81
CA VAL A 368 18.31 -1.53 7.46
C VAL A 368 17.81 -0.54 6.42
N ILE A 369 16.56 -0.09 6.53
CA ILE A 369 16.03 0.97 5.64
C ILE A 369 16.87 2.24 5.75
N GLY A 370 17.22 2.66 6.97
CA GLY A 370 18.09 3.80 7.19
C GLY A 370 19.44 3.67 6.48
N THR A 371 20.03 2.48 6.50
CA THR A 371 21.27 2.18 5.78
C THR A 371 21.07 2.24 4.28
N LEU A 372 20.04 1.60 3.76
CA LEU A 372 19.70 1.62 2.34
C LEU A 372 19.45 3.04 1.82
N VAL A 373 18.70 3.84 2.56
CA VAL A 373 18.35 5.22 2.17
C VAL A 373 19.55 6.16 2.29
N ASN A 374 20.27 6.14 3.43
CA ASN A 374 21.26 7.16 3.74
C ASN A 374 22.68 6.80 3.24
N PHE A 375 23.00 5.51 3.10
CA PHE A 375 24.34 5.07 2.78
C PHE A 375 24.49 4.38 1.43
N THR A 376 23.41 3.77 0.89
CA THR A 376 23.45 3.14 -0.44
C THR A 376 22.67 3.92 -1.51
N ASN A 377 22.14 5.09 -1.14
CA ASN A 377 21.41 6.01 -2.03
C ASN A 377 20.11 5.43 -2.63
N MET A 378 19.46 4.50 -1.93
CA MET A 378 18.15 3.96 -2.33
C MET A 378 17.02 4.98 -2.16
N THR A 379 17.32 6.26 -2.27
CA THR A 379 16.32 7.34 -2.24
C THR A 379 15.71 7.63 -3.59
N ARG A 380 16.38 7.22 -4.65
CA ARG A 380 16.02 7.50 -6.04
C ARG A 380 16.50 6.38 -6.97
N VAL A 381 15.70 6.11 -8.01
CA VAL A 381 16.06 5.25 -9.14
C VAL A 381 16.87 6.02 -10.16
#